data_a2d49b3e9ae5e087a9aea8c4cd8f9919
#
_entry.id   a2d49b3e9ae5e087a9aea8c4cd8f9919
#
_cell.length_a   1.000
_cell.length_b   1.000
_cell.length_c   1.000
_cell.angle_alpha   90.00
_cell.angle_beta   90.00
_cell.angle_gamma   90.00
#
_symmetry.space_group_name_H-M   'P 1'
#
loop_
_entity.id
_entity.type
_entity.pdbx_description
1 polymer ?
#
loop_
_entity_poly.entity_id
_entity_poly.type
_entity_poly.pdbx_seq_one_letter_code
_entity_poly.pdbx_strand_id
1 'polypeptide(L)'
;MRKFIFTLVVAFASLTALAINKPTKVYMYGFAASFNDSTVYFTSLQEVDSAYIDTKAKFLYSRENYSYQLRDYLATQGADNYTCSTIFALNRKAAEKKYAKLRKRYTQGGKYTVKNISETDFIYSPIKEQE
;
A
#
# COMPACT_ATOMS: atom_id res chain seq x y z
N MET A 1 32.32 -33.86 -19.88
CA MET A 1 31.04 -34.08 -19.20
C MET A 1 30.84 -33.23 -17.97
N ARG A 2 31.83 -33.11 -17.10
CA ARG A 2 31.70 -32.30 -15.90
C ARG A 2 31.45 -30.82 -16.20
N LYS A 3 32.01 -30.30 -17.28
CA LYS A 3 31.83 -28.90 -17.70
C LYS A 3 30.39 -28.54 -18.07
N PHE A 4 29.66 -29.51 -18.64
CA PHE A 4 28.27 -29.30 -19.03
C PHE A 4 27.35 -29.13 -17.82
N ILE A 5 27.62 -29.88 -16.75
CA ILE A 5 26.83 -29.82 -15.53
C ILE A 5 27.00 -28.46 -14.85
N PHE A 6 28.23 -27.92 -14.82
CA PHE A 6 28.50 -26.60 -14.26
C PHE A 6 27.80 -25.48 -15.03
N THR A 7 27.80 -25.55 -16.35
CA THR A 7 27.16 -24.53 -17.18
C THR A 7 25.65 -24.53 -16.94
N LEU A 8 25.05 -25.70 -16.80
CA LEU A 8 23.63 -25.84 -16.56
C LEU A 8 23.21 -25.23 -15.20
N VAL A 9 24.01 -25.46 -14.16
CA VAL A 9 23.74 -24.95 -12.83
C VAL A 9 23.80 -23.42 -12.80
N VAL A 10 24.77 -22.83 -13.48
CA VAL A 10 24.91 -21.38 -13.57
C VAL A 10 23.72 -20.75 -14.30
N ALA A 11 23.27 -21.36 -15.39
CA ALA A 11 22.12 -20.89 -16.13
C ALA A 11 20.83 -20.93 -15.27
N PHE A 12 20.67 -21.96 -14.47
CA PHE A 12 19.55 -22.12 -13.58
C PHE A 12 19.53 -21.06 -12.48
N ALA A 13 20.69 -20.77 -11.91
CA ALA A 13 20.84 -19.74 -10.87
C ALA A 13 20.51 -18.35 -11.43
N SER A 14 20.85 -18.07 -12.69
CA SER A 14 20.55 -16.80 -13.34
C SER A 14 19.05 -16.59 -13.53
N LEU A 15 18.30 -17.65 -13.80
CA LEU A 15 16.84 -17.56 -14.00
C LEU A 15 16.07 -17.28 -12.71
N THR A 16 16.60 -17.67 -11.56
CA THR A 16 15.92 -17.47 -10.28
C THR A 16 16.10 -16.07 -9.72
N ALA A 17 16.99 -15.25 -10.29
CA ALA A 17 17.33 -13.92 -9.76
C ALA A 17 16.44 -12.79 -10.31
N LEU A 18 15.47 -13.07 -11.19
CA LEU A 18 14.72 -12.05 -11.91
C LEU A 18 13.34 -11.79 -11.30
N ALA A 19 13.30 -11.16 -10.12
CA ALA A 19 12.08 -10.55 -9.62
C ALA A 19 12.06 -9.09 -10.08
N ILE A 20 11.00 -8.67 -10.75
CA ILE A 20 10.87 -7.30 -11.26
C ILE A 20 9.55 -6.70 -10.81
N ASN A 21 9.53 -5.38 -10.67
CA ASN A 21 8.31 -4.63 -10.42
C ASN A 21 7.59 -4.37 -11.73
N LYS A 22 6.30 -4.49 -11.73
CA LYS A 22 5.47 -4.36 -12.91
C LYS A 22 4.34 -3.38 -12.65
N PRO A 23 4.06 -2.44 -13.58
CA PRO A 23 2.92 -1.54 -13.40
C PRO A 23 1.62 -2.33 -13.38
N THR A 24 0.79 -2.06 -12.39
CA THR A 24 -0.38 -2.87 -12.09
C THR A 24 -1.46 -1.98 -11.51
N LYS A 25 -2.71 -2.28 -11.82
CA LYS A 25 -3.84 -1.65 -11.17
C LYS A 25 -3.95 -2.21 -9.75
N VAL A 26 -3.95 -1.33 -8.76
CA VAL A 26 -3.98 -1.69 -7.35
C VAL A 26 -5.11 -0.95 -6.66
N TYR A 27 -5.76 -1.60 -5.72
CA TYR A 27 -6.80 -0.99 -4.89
C TYR A 27 -6.20 -0.74 -3.53
N MET A 28 -6.21 0.52 -3.07
CA MET A 28 -5.58 0.86 -1.81
C MET A 28 -6.39 1.88 -1.02
N TYR A 29 -6.15 1.90 0.26
CA TYR A 29 -6.68 2.93 1.15
C TYR A 29 -5.67 3.21 2.24
N GLY A 30 -5.81 4.38 2.86
CA GLY A 30 -4.94 4.79 3.96
C GLY A 30 -5.68 4.79 5.27
N PHE A 31 -4.93 4.53 6.32
CA PHE A 31 -5.40 4.59 7.69
C PHE A 31 -4.37 5.37 8.50
N ALA A 32 -4.85 6.30 9.34
CA ALA A 32 -3.97 7.09 10.17
C ALA A 32 -4.47 7.12 11.61
N ALA A 33 -3.55 6.93 12.54
CA ALA A 33 -3.85 6.95 13.97
C ALA A 33 -2.71 7.62 14.74
N SER A 34 -3.03 8.13 15.92
CA SER A 34 -2.06 8.76 16.79
C SER A 34 -2.19 8.19 18.20
N PHE A 35 -1.09 8.11 18.92
CA PHE A 35 -1.11 7.70 20.32
C PHE A 35 -1.68 8.78 21.23
N ASN A 36 -1.71 10.02 20.77
CA ASN A 36 -2.13 11.16 21.59
C ASN A 36 -3.60 11.55 21.39
N ASP A 37 -4.29 10.89 20.49
CA ASP A 37 -5.65 11.28 20.10
C ASP A 37 -6.45 10.02 19.76
N SER A 38 -7.73 10.06 20.07
CA SER A 38 -8.65 8.97 19.73
C SER A 38 -9.27 9.11 18.33
N THR A 39 -8.89 10.15 17.59
CA THR A 39 -9.34 10.35 16.22
C THR A 39 -8.50 9.50 15.27
N VAL A 40 -9.17 8.75 14.40
CA VAL A 40 -8.51 7.99 13.33
C VAL A 40 -9.08 8.43 11.99
N TYR A 41 -8.26 8.34 10.96
CA TYR A 41 -8.64 8.75 9.61
C TYR A 41 -8.61 7.56 8.66
N PHE A 42 -9.61 7.50 7.81
CA PHE A 42 -9.65 6.52 6.71
C PHE A 42 -9.82 7.29 5.40
N THR A 43 -9.00 6.98 4.43
CA THR A 43 -9.28 7.44 3.07
C THR A 43 -10.36 6.57 2.46
N SER A 44 -10.99 7.04 1.39
CA SER A 44 -11.81 6.17 0.57
C SER A 44 -10.94 5.09 -0.06
N LEU A 45 -11.57 3.98 -0.45
CA LEU A 45 -10.90 2.94 -1.22
C LEU A 45 -10.67 3.47 -2.62
N GLN A 46 -9.42 3.47 -3.07
CA GLN A 46 -8.99 4.07 -4.33
C GLN A 46 -8.42 3.05 -5.29
N GLU A 47 -8.75 3.21 -6.55
CA GLU A 47 -8.17 2.44 -7.64
C GLU A 47 -6.99 3.23 -8.19
N VAL A 48 -5.79 2.68 -8.07
CA VAL A 48 -4.57 3.33 -8.51
C VAL A 48 -4.00 2.55 -9.70
N ASP A 49 -4.06 3.18 -10.87
CA ASP A 49 -3.48 2.61 -12.08
C ASP A 49 -1.97 2.81 -12.07
N SER A 50 -1.25 1.85 -12.63
CA SER A 50 0.20 1.96 -12.81
C SER A 50 1.01 2.10 -11.51
N ALA A 51 0.51 1.54 -10.42
CA ALA A 51 1.32 1.28 -9.25
C ALA A 51 2.21 0.07 -9.55
N TYR A 52 3.42 0.04 -8.99
CA TYR A 52 4.34 -1.06 -9.28
C TYR A 52 4.22 -2.16 -8.24
N ILE A 53 4.09 -3.39 -8.70
CA ILE A 53 3.98 -4.58 -7.85
C ILE A 53 5.12 -5.52 -8.20
N ASP A 54 5.81 -6.01 -7.18
CA ASP A 54 6.82 -7.06 -7.34
C ASP A 54 6.13 -8.33 -7.83
N THR A 55 6.58 -8.85 -8.98
CA THR A 55 5.92 -9.99 -9.62
C THR A 55 6.05 -11.29 -8.84
N LYS A 56 7.07 -11.41 -8.00
CA LYS A 56 7.34 -12.61 -7.21
C LYS A 56 6.70 -12.54 -5.83
N ALA A 57 6.99 -11.46 -5.09
CA ALA A 57 6.53 -11.31 -3.72
C ALA A 57 5.14 -10.69 -3.60
N LYS A 58 4.63 -10.08 -4.67
CA LYS A 58 3.34 -9.38 -4.70
C LYS A 58 3.28 -8.20 -3.72
N PHE A 59 4.41 -7.56 -3.49
CA PHE A 59 4.49 -6.36 -2.66
C PHE A 59 4.35 -5.10 -3.48
N LEU A 60 3.72 -4.11 -2.87
CA LEU A 60 3.57 -2.79 -3.45
C LEU A 60 4.92 -2.06 -3.34
N TYR A 61 5.46 -1.66 -4.50
CA TYR A 61 6.70 -0.90 -4.57
C TYR A 61 6.52 0.44 -3.86
N SER A 62 7.47 0.76 -3.01
CA SER A 62 7.51 2.03 -2.27
C SER A 62 6.26 2.29 -1.44
N ARG A 63 5.72 1.25 -0.82
CA ARG A 63 4.49 1.31 -0.01
C ARG A 63 4.53 2.43 1.03
N GLU A 64 5.65 2.62 1.69
CA GLU A 64 5.82 3.66 2.70
C GLU A 64 5.69 5.06 2.14
N ASN A 65 6.06 5.29 0.87
CA ASN A 65 5.90 6.59 0.23
C ASN A 65 4.45 6.92 -0.06
N TYR A 66 3.60 5.92 -0.25
CA TYR A 66 2.16 6.15 -0.30
C TYR A 66 1.65 6.62 1.06
N SER A 67 2.14 6.04 2.13
CA SER A 67 1.79 6.46 3.49
C SER A 67 2.26 7.89 3.77
N TYR A 68 3.40 8.28 3.22
CA TYR A 68 3.91 9.65 3.34
C TYR A 68 3.05 10.65 2.58
N GLN A 69 2.43 10.26 1.48
CA GLN A 69 1.48 11.13 0.79
C GLN A 69 0.30 11.48 1.70
N LEU A 70 -0.23 10.49 2.41
CA LEU A 70 -1.31 10.73 3.36
C LEU A 70 -0.85 11.56 4.55
N ARG A 71 0.32 11.28 5.08
CA ARG A 71 0.90 12.04 6.19
C ARG A 71 1.04 13.52 5.82
N ASP A 72 1.55 13.80 4.64
CA ASP A 72 1.75 15.17 4.18
C ASP A 72 0.42 15.89 3.98
N TYR A 73 -0.59 15.19 3.47
CA TYR A 73 -1.93 15.74 3.35
C TYR A 73 -2.49 16.11 4.73
N LEU A 74 -2.40 15.19 5.70
CA LEU A 74 -2.92 15.43 7.04
C LEU A 74 -2.22 16.60 7.71
N ALA A 75 -0.92 16.77 7.48
CA ALA A 75 -0.17 17.91 8.01
C ALA A 75 -0.73 19.23 7.47
N THR A 76 -1.14 19.29 6.20
CA THR A 76 -1.77 20.50 5.64
C THR A 76 -3.12 20.80 6.28
N GLN A 77 -3.76 19.80 6.86
CA GLN A 77 -5.05 19.95 7.54
C GLN A 77 -4.91 20.18 9.05
N GLY A 78 -3.69 20.38 9.52
CA GLY A 78 -3.43 20.57 10.93
C GLY A 78 -3.37 19.30 11.76
N ALA A 79 -3.40 18.15 11.12
CA ALA A 79 -3.34 16.86 11.82
C ALA A 79 -1.91 16.32 11.77
N ASP A 80 -1.08 16.80 12.68
CA ASP A 80 0.30 16.37 12.82
C ASP A 80 0.41 15.15 13.74
N ASN A 81 1.54 14.44 13.65
CA ASN A 81 1.87 13.33 14.55
C ASN A 81 0.97 12.10 14.38
N TYR A 82 0.46 11.88 13.18
CA TYR A 82 -0.27 10.67 12.85
C TYR A 82 0.64 9.66 12.16
N THR A 83 0.51 8.41 12.56
CA THR A 83 1.16 7.30 11.87
C THR A 83 0.22 6.82 10.78
N CYS A 84 0.70 6.86 9.55
CA CYS A 84 -0.10 6.49 8.39
C CYS A 84 0.32 5.14 7.84
N SER A 85 -0.66 4.34 7.47
CA SER A 85 -0.45 3.03 6.86
C SER A 85 -1.21 2.96 5.54
N THR A 86 -0.65 2.22 4.59
CA THR A 86 -1.28 1.97 3.30
C THR A 86 -1.62 0.49 3.20
N ILE A 87 -2.89 0.19 2.99
CA ILE A 87 -3.37 -1.17 2.81
C ILE A 87 -3.76 -1.32 1.35
N PHE A 88 -3.36 -2.42 0.74
CA PHE A 88 -3.60 -2.63 -0.69
C PHE A 88 -4.03 -4.05 -0.99
N ALA A 89 -4.66 -4.23 -2.14
CA ALA A 89 -4.98 -5.53 -2.69
C ALA A 89 -4.99 -5.43 -4.22
N LEU A 90 -4.84 -6.56 -4.88
CA LEU A 90 -4.76 -6.61 -6.34
C LEU A 90 -6.13 -6.69 -7.00
N ASN A 91 -7.18 -6.96 -6.23
CA ASN A 91 -8.54 -6.90 -6.75
C ASN A 91 -9.45 -6.15 -5.77
N ARG A 92 -10.52 -5.58 -6.33
CA ARG A 92 -11.43 -4.73 -5.56
C ARG A 92 -12.09 -5.47 -4.41
N LYS A 93 -12.54 -6.69 -4.64
CA LYS A 93 -13.27 -7.46 -3.63
C LYS A 93 -12.39 -7.75 -2.40
N ALA A 94 -11.14 -8.10 -2.61
CA ALA A 94 -10.20 -8.33 -1.51
C ALA A 94 -9.91 -7.03 -0.76
N ALA A 95 -9.78 -5.92 -1.48
CA ALA A 95 -9.56 -4.61 -0.86
C ALA A 95 -10.76 -4.17 -0.04
N GLU A 96 -11.97 -4.35 -0.55
CA GLU A 96 -13.20 -4.01 0.17
C GLU A 96 -13.35 -4.83 1.45
N LYS A 97 -12.96 -6.10 1.42
CA LYS A 97 -13.01 -6.96 2.58
C LYS A 97 -12.04 -6.49 3.67
N LYS A 98 -10.82 -6.15 3.29
CA LYS A 98 -9.83 -5.59 4.22
C LYS A 98 -10.31 -4.26 4.81
N TYR A 99 -10.87 -3.41 3.96
CA TYR A 99 -11.40 -2.10 4.34
C TYR A 99 -12.51 -2.23 5.39
N ALA A 100 -13.50 -3.06 5.10
CA ALA A 100 -14.62 -3.27 6.00
C ALA A 100 -14.17 -3.83 7.35
N LYS A 101 -13.23 -4.77 7.33
CA LYS A 101 -12.71 -5.41 8.53
C LYS A 101 -11.99 -4.41 9.43
N LEU A 102 -11.14 -3.57 8.86
CA LEU A 102 -10.40 -2.58 9.65
C LEU A 102 -11.33 -1.49 10.18
N ARG A 103 -12.26 -0.99 9.36
CA ARG A 103 -13.23 0.00 9.79
C ARG A 103 -14.09 -0.51 10.94
N LYS A 104 -14.53 -1.76 10.86
CA LYS A 104 -15.35 -2.37 11.92
C LYS A 104 -14.62 -2.34 13.26
N ARG A 105 -13.32 -2.61 13.25
CA ARG A 105 -12.50 -2.60 14.47
C ARG A 105 -12.52 -1.24 15.16
N TYR A 106 -12.53 -0.17 14.41
CA TYR A 106 -12.47 1.18 14.96
C TYR A 106 -13.83 1.86 15.13
N THR A 107 -14.86 1.36 14.49
CA THR A 107 -16.22 1.91 14.64
C THR A 107 -17.00 1.24 15.75
N GLN A 108 -16.65 0.02 16.14
CA GLN A 108 -17.31 -0.69 17.23
C GLN A 108 -16.83 -0.16 18.59
N GLY A 109 -17.76 -0.05 19.53
CA GLY A 109 -17.44 0.29 20.91
C GLY A 109 -17.32 1.78 21.22
N GLY A 110 -17.33 2.63 20.22
CA GLY A 110 -17.34 4.10 20.43
C GLY A 110 -16.10 4.69 21.05
N LYS A 111 -14.97 3.98 21.04
CA LYS A 111 -13.72 4.47 21.62
C LYS A 111 -12.99 5.46 20.70
N TYR A 112 -13.26 5.40 19.43
CA TYR A 112 -12.55 6.20 18.44
C TYR A 112 -13.52 7.10 17.67
N THR A 113 -13.03 8.28 17.32
CA THR A 113 -13.73 9.15 16.38
C THR A 113 -13.18 8.86 15.01
N VAL A 114 -13.99 8.29 14.12
CA VAL A 114 -13.57 7.93 12.78
C VAL A 114 -13.91 9.06 11.81
N LYS A 115 -12.89 9.59 11.17
CA LYS A 115 -13.04 10.64 10.15
C LYS A 115 -12.69 10.06 8.79
N ASN A 116 -13.50 10.39 7.81
CA ASN A 116 -13.34 9.90 6.45
C ASN A 116 -12.75 11.00 5.56
N ILE A 117 -11.82 10.61 4.70
CA ILE A 117 -11.19 11.50 3.73
C ILE A 117 -11.67 11.07 2.35
N SER A 118 -12.41 11.92 1.67
CA SER A 118 -12.97 11.59 0.36
C SER A 118 -11.93 11.71 -0.75
N GLU A 119 -12.22 11.11 -1.90
CA GLU A 119 -11.36 11.21 -3.07
C GLU A 119 -11.25 12.62 -3.62
N THR A 120 -12.21 13.49 -3.30
CA THR A 120 -12.13 14.90 -3.70
C THR A 120 -11.12 15.68 -2.88
N ASP A 121 -10.81 15.20 -1.67
CA ASP A 121 -9.86 15.87 -0.78
C ASP A 121 -8.46 15.29 -0.89
N PHE A 122 -8.35 13.98 -1.07
CA PHE A 122 -7.06 13.32 -1.14
C PHE A 122 -7.13 12.11 -2.08
N ILE A 123 -6.21 12.04 -2.99
CA ILE A 123 -6.06 10.90 -3.89
C ILE A 123 -4.59 10.53 -3.97
N TYR A 124 -4.30 9.22 -3.97
CA TYR A 124 -2.94 8.73 -4.11
C TYR A 124 -2.45 8.94 -5.53
N SER A 125 -1.19 9.35 -5.63
CA SER A 125 -0.49 9.44 -6.91
C SER A 125 0.40 8.21 -7.06
N PRO A 126 0.35 7.52 -8.21
CA PRO A 126 1.19 6.34 -8.39
C PRO A 126 2.67 6.69 -8.34
N ILE A 127 3.44 5.83 -7.69
CA ILE A 127 4.88 5.99 -7.54
C ILE A 127 5.57 5.08 -8.54
N LYS A 128 6.36 5.69 -9.41
CA LYS A 128 7.08 4.95 -10.44
C LYS A 128 8.40 4.42 -9.90
N GLU A 129 8.78 3.25 -10.40
CA GLU A 129 10.08 2.69 -10.11
C GLU A 129 11.16 3.59 -10.71
N GLN A 130 12.17 3.91 -9.93
CA GLN A 130 13.30 4.71 -10.39
C GLN A 130 14.34 3.80 -11.05
N GLU A 131 14.81 4.22 -12.20
CA GLU A 131 15.88 3.51 -12.93
C GLU A 131 17.26 3.86 -12.39
#